data_cd2bc1544aa047cbddd3799862a4a613
#
_entry.id   cd2bc1544aa047cbddd3799862a4a613
#
_cell.length_a   1.000
_cell.length_b   1.000
_cell.length_c   1.000
_cell.angle_alpha   90.00
_cell.angle_beta   90.00
_cell.angle_gamma   90.00
#
_symmetry.space_group_name_H-M   'P 1'
#
loop_
_entity.id
_entity.type
_entity.pdbx_description
1 polymer ?
#
loop_
_entity_poly.entity_id
_entity_poly.type
_entity_poly.pdbx_seq_one_letter_code
_entity_poly.pdbx_strand_id
1 'polypeptide(L)'
;MKREPDFFGEQELILVYIAKKLKEALRLEKVLTDAGFDYVVEPDRYSGGIIFLSERVGAFFYVAPASEQAARALLENAGFRPYLSE
;
A
#
# COMPACT_ATOMS: atom_id res chain seq x y z
N MET A 1 -9.13 6.41 5.44
CA MET A 1 -10.10 5.31 5.52
C MET A 1 -9.98 4.44 4.27
N LYS A 2 -10.10 3.14 4.45
CA LYS A 2 -10.06 2.21 3.32
C LYS A 2 -11.27 2.44 2.42
N ARG A 3 -11.01 2.58 1.10
CA ARG A 3 -12.03 2.87 0.10
C ARG A 3 -12.03 1.81 -0.98
N GLU A 4 -13.16 1.70 -1.68
CA GLU A 4 -13.22 0.90 -2.90
C GLU A 4 -12.57 1.68 -4.04
N PRO A 5 -12.02 0.99 -5.06
CA PRO A 5 -11.31 1.69 -6.14
C PRO A 5 -12.12 2.78 -6.84
N ASP A 6 -13.41 2.58 -7.02
CA ASP A 6 -14.25 3.55 -7.71
C ASP A 6 -14.47 4.85 -6.92
N PHE A 7 -14.12 4.87 -5.62
CA PHE A 7 -14.15 6.12 -4.84
C PHE A 7 -13.28 7.21 -5.48
N PHE A 8 -12.18 6.81 -6.09
CA PHE A 8 -11.22 7.74 -6.67
C PHE A 8 -11.53 8.10 -8.13
N GLY A 9 -12.61 7.56 -8.69
CA GLY A 9 -12.97 7.81 -10.08
C GLY A 9 -11.93 7.25 -11.03
N GLU A 10 -11.52 8.06 -12.00
CA GLU A 10 -10.57 7.63 -13.02
C GLU A 10 -9.12 7.96 -12.69
N GLN A 11 -8.84 8.39 -11.47
CA GLN A 11 -7.46 8.69 -11.08
C GLN A 11 -6.60 7.43 -11.12
N GLU A 12 -5.40 7.58 -11.64
CA GLU A 12 -4.40 6.51 -11.57
C GLU A 12 -3.78 6.51 -10.19
N LEU A 13 -4.09 5.48 -9.41
CA LEU A 13 -3.61 5.39 -8.03
C LEU A 13 -2.15 4.98 -7.98
N ILE A 14 -1.46 5.40 -6.93
CA ILE A 14 -0.05 5.15 -6.74
C ILE A 14 0.15 4.06 -5.68
N LEU A 15 0.90 3.03 -6.05
CA LEU A 15 1.26 1.96 -5.11
C LEU A 15 2.31 2.48 -4.14
N VAL A 16 2.00 2.43 -2.84
CA VAL A 16 2.94 2.92 -1.82
C VAL A 16 3.47 1.82 -0.90
N TYR A 17 2.81 0.67 -0.83
CA TYR A 17 3.28 -0.41 0.02
C TYR A 17 2.69 -1.75 -0.39
N ILE A 18 3.48 -2.80 -0.22
CA ILE A 18 3.03 -4.18 -0.40
C ILE A 18 3.22 -4.89 0.92
N ALA A 19 2.13 -5.15 1.63
CA ALA A 19 2.17 -5.88 2.89
C ALA A 19 2.16 -7.37 2.61
N LYS A 20 3.16 -8.06 3.09
CA LYS A 20 3.37 -9.49 2.82
C LYS A 20 2.75 -10.39 3.86
N LYS A 21 2.29 -9.81 4.97
CA LYS A 21 1.66 -10.55 6.07
C LYS A 21 0.41 -9.81 6.51
N LEU A 22 -0.60 -10.58 6.92
CA LEU A 22 -1.87 -10.00 7.37
C LEU A 22 -1.66 -9.03 8.55
N LYS A 23 -0.85 -9.41 9.50
CA LYS A 23 -0.59 -8.56 10.66
C LYS A 23 -0.01 -7.21 10.26
N GLU A 24 0.90 -7.21 9.29
CA GLU A 24 1.49 -5.99 8.76
C GLU A 24 0.44 -5.14 8.05
N ALA A 25 -0.40 -5.79 7.23
CA ALA A 25 -1.45 -5.09 6.52
C ALA A 25 -2.43 -4.40 7.47
N LEU A 26 -2.81 -5.07 8.55
CA LEU A 26 -3.74 -4.51 9.53
C LEU A 26 -3.13 -3.30 10.25
N ARG A 27 -1.84 -3.37 10.59
CA ARG A 27 -1.13 -2.23 11.18
C ARG A 27 -1.11 -1.05 10.23
N LEU A 28 -0.86 -1.30 8.97
CA LEU A 28 -0.78 -0.27 7.96
C LEU A 28 -2.14 0.40 7.74
N GLU A 29 -3.20 -0.39 7.70
CA GLU A 29 -4.55 0.16 7.60
C GLU A 29 -4.85 1.10 8.75
N LYS A 30 -4.45 0.71 9.95
CA LYS A 30 -4.67 1.56 11.13
C LYS A 30 -3.89 2.87 11.04
N VAL A 31 -2.63 2.80 10.64
CA VAL A 31 -1.77 3.98 10.52
C VAL A 31 -2.36 4.97 9.51
N LEU A 32 -2.76 4.49 8.34
CA LEU A 32 -3.32 5.35 7.30
C LEU A 32 -4.68 5.91 7.71
N THR A 33 -5.54 5.10 8.30
CA THR A 33 -6.87 5.54 8.74
C THR A 33 -6.77 6.57 9.84
N ASP A 34 -5.92 6.34 10.84
CA ASP A 34 -5.76 7.25 11.97
C ASP A 34 -5.19 8.60 11.54
N ALA A 35 -4.41 8.61 10.47
CA ALA A 35 -3.85 9.86 9.92
C ALA A 35 -4.79 10.56 8.94
N GLY A 36 -5.95 9.99 8.66
CA GLY A 36 -6.96 10.61 7.81
C GLY A 36 -6.76 10.39 6.32
N PHE A 37 -5.93 9.44 5.92
CA PHE A 37 -5.75 9.14 4.49
C PHE A 37 -6.87 8.25 3.96
N ASP A 38 -7.25 8.51 2.70
CA ASP A 38 -8.08 7.59 1.94
C ASP A 38 -7.16 6.71 1.10
N TYR A 39 -7.41 5.42 1.07
CA TYR A 39 -6.54 4.47 0.40
C TYR A 39 -7.32 3.25 -0.08
N VAL A 40 -6.73 2.53 -1.03
CA VAL A 40 -7.28 1.26 -1.54
C VAL A 40 -6.32 0.15 -1.18
N VAL A 41 -6.87 -0.99 -0.76
CA VAL A 41 -6.07 -2.21 -0.51
C VAL A 41 -6.60 -3.29 -1.43
N GLU A 42 -5.73 -3.88 -2.23
CA GLU A 42 -6.09 -4.96 -3.12
C GLU A 42 -5.16 -6.15 -2.95
N PRO A 43 -5.69 -7.38 -2.91
CA PRO A 43 -4.83 -8.55 -2.95
C PRO A 43 -4.28 -8.70 -4.37
N ASP A 44 -2.98 -8.92 -4.47
CA ASP A 44 -2.36 -9.13 -5.76
C ASP A 44 -1.11 -9.98 -5.56
N ARG A 45 -0.53 -10.44 -6.65
CA ARG A 45 0.62 -11.31 -6.63
C ARG A 45 1.90 -10.51 -6.78
N TYR A 46 2.94 -10.98 -6.13
CA TYR A 46 4.27 -10.44 -6.30
C TYR A 46 5.27 -11.60 -6.35
N SER A 47 6.40 -11.39 -7.01
CA SER A 47 7.46 -12.39 -7.09
C SER A 47 8.40 -12.25 -5.91
N GLY A 48 8.72 -13.39 -5.28
CA GLY A 48 9.66 -13.43 -4.18
C GLY A 48 10.74 -14.47 -4.45
N GLY A 49 11.93 -14.25 -3.92
CA GLY A 49 13.04 -15.15 -4.05
C GLY A 49 13.99 -14.79 -5.18
N ILE A 50 15.21 -15.28 -5.07
CA ILE A 50 16.28 -14.96 -6.00
C ILE A 50 16.51 -16.10 -6.99
N ILE A 51 16.49 -17.33 -6.50
CA ILE A 51 16.80 -18.52 -7.29
C ILE A 51 15.53 -19.17 -7.82
N PHE A 52 14.54 -19.29 -6.95
CA PHE A 52 13.25 -19.87 -7.32
C PHE A 52 12.20 -18.77 -7.24
N LEU A 53 11.80 -18.29 -8.39
CA LEU A 53 10.75 -17.26 -8.47
C LEU A 53 9.43 -17.94 -8.09
N SER A 54 8.93 -17.59 -6.91
CA SER A 54 7.63 -18.06 -6.47
C SER A 54 6.68 -16.88 -6.38
N GLU A 55 5.47 -17.06 -6.86
CA GLU A 55 4.43 -16.06 -6.72
C GLU A 55 3.85 -16.14 -5.32
N ARG A 56 3.70 -14.99 -4.71
CA ARG A 56 3.08 -14.85 -3.41
C ARG A 56 1.97 -13.82 -3.49
N VAL A 57 1.03 -13.88 -2.56
CA VAL A 57 -0.07 -12.91 -2.51
C VAL A 57 0.22 -11.93 -1.38
N GLY A 58 0.10 -10.65 -1.70
CA GLY A 58 0.27 -9.58 -0.73
C GLY A 58 -0.92 -8.63 -0.77
N ALA A 59 -0.96 -7.71 0.19
CA ALA A 59 -1.94 -6.63 0.22
C ALA A 59 -1.26 -5.38 -0.35
N PHE A 60 -1.74 -4.92 -1.48
CA PHE A 60 -1.18 -3.77 -2.19
C PHE A 60 -1.95 -2.53 -1.79
N PHE A 61 -1.23 -1.53 -1.26
CA PHE A 61 -1.82 -0.29 -0.76
C PHE A 61 -1.59 0.83 -1.75
N TYR A 62 -2.68 1.47 -2.17
CA TYR A 62 -2.66 2.56 -3.14
C TYR A 62 -3.24 3.83 -2.55
N VAL A 63 -2.71 4.97 -2.96
CA VAL A 63 -3.25 6.28 -2.60
C VAL A 63 -3.37 7.14 -3.86
N ALA A 64 -4.16 8.22 -3.78
CA ALA A 64 -4.26 9.16 -4.87
C ALA A 64 -2.92 9.88 -5.08
N PRO A 65 -2.59 10.29 -6.32
CA PRO A 65 -1.32 10.97 -6.58
C PRO A 65 -1.07 12.18 -5.69
N ALA A 66 -2.10 12.94 -5.36
CA ALA A 66 -1.97 14.11 -4.50
C ALA A 66 -1.54 13.76 -3.07
N SER A 67 -1.77 12.53 -2.63
CA SER A 67 -1.44 12.07 -1.28
C SER A 67 -0.14 11.30 -1.22
N GLU A 68 0.51 11.04 -2.34
CA GLU A 68 1.66 10.14 -2.41
C GLU A 68 2.79 10.53 -1.45
N GLN A 69 3.26 11.77 -1.52
CA GLN A 69 4.40 12.17 -0.71
C GLN A 69 4.10 12.13 0.77
N ALA A 70 2.93 12.62 1.17
CA ALA A 70 2.53 12.62 2.56
C ALA A 70 2.35 11.19 3.10
N ALA A 71 1.77 10.31 2.29
CA ALA A 71 1.60 8.92 2.69
C ALA A 71 2.95 8.21 2.85
N ARG A 72 3.89 8.44 1.93
CA ARG A 72 5.23 7.86 2.04
C ARG A 72 5.96 8.34 3.28
N ALA A 73 5.87 9.63 3.58
CA ALA A 73 6.50 10.18 4.78
C ALA A 73 5.89 9.59 6.06
N LEU A 74 4.57 9.43 6.08
CA LEU A 74 3.88 8.81 7.22
C LEU A 74 4.36 7.37 7.44
N LEU A 75 4.45 6.60 6.36
CA LEU A 75 4.87 5.20 6.44
C LEU A 75 6.31 5.10 6.96
N GLU A 76 7.22 5.93 6.46
CA GLU A 76 8.60 5.95 6.93
C GLU A 76 8.67 6.27 8.42
N ASN A 77 7.92 7.27 8.86
CA ASN A 77 7.89 7.66 10.27
C ASN A 77 7.31 6.57 11.16
N ALA A 78 6.44 5.74 10.62
CA ALA A 78 5.84 4.63 11.36
C ALA A 78 6.68 3.35 11.31
N GLY A 79 7.85 3.40 10.67
CA GLY A 79 8.76 2.26 10.61
C GLY A 79 8.53 1.34 9.41
N PHE A 80 7.72 1.74 8.45
CA PHE A 80 7.52 0.98 7.22
C PHE A 80 8.43 1.51 6.12
N ARG A 81 8.80 0.63 5.22
CA ARG A 81 9.60 1.03 4.06
C ARG A 81 8.67 1.10 2.85
N PRO A 82 8.32 2.32 2.37
CA PRO A 82 7.41 2.45 1.25
C PRO A 82 7.94 1.79 -0.02
N TYR A 83 7.02 1.27 -0.83
CA TYR A 83 7.37 0.70 -2.12
C TYR A 83 7.80 1.82 -3.06
N LEU A 84 8.93 1.65 -3.72
CA LEU A 84 9.43 2.59 -4.71
C LEU A 84 9.32 1.97 -6.08
N SER A 85 8.60 2.66 -6.95
CA SER A 85 8.47 2.27 -8.35
C SER A 85 9.60 2.92 -9.14
N GLU A 86 10.29 2.15 -9.93
CA GLU A 86 11.34 2.68 -10.80
C GLU A 86 10.84 2.84 -12.22
#